data_94979feb25f4a2ae1352276f80762828
#
_entry.id   94979feb25f4a2ae1352276f80762828
#
_cell.length_a   1.000
_cell.length_b   1.000
_cell.length_c   1.000
_cell.angle_alpha   90.00
_cell.angle_beta   90.00
_cell.angle_gamma   90.00
#
_symmetry.space_group_name_H-M   'P 1'
#
loop_
_entity.id
_entity.type
_entity.pdbx_description
1 polymer ?
#
loop_
_entity_poly.entity_id
_entity_poly.type
_entity_poly.pdbx_seq_one_letter_code
_entity_poly.pdbx_strand_id
1 'polypeptide(L)'
;DIAQECEKVNADIFVCYTPKKGKAYLEKLFRKAKEYISQTGEGLGERMYQAIEYVLEKGYDSCVLIGTDIPELKCSDLEYAFRLLDVNDVVFGPTVDEGYYLVGMKRPVCEVFEKKTYGTGNVLEQTVQPLQEMGLTIGYVRRLQDMDDRDDITAYRSRMRTQKLLQNTHTGHYLLKKQKISIIVPIYNEETTIEKLLEQLENLQGKCEIILV
;
A
#
# COMPACT_ATOMS: atom_id res chain seq x y z
N ASP A 1 6.33 -1.95 -6.91
CA ASP A 1 6.20 -3.33 -6.40
C ASP A 1 4.82 -3.90 -6.75
N ILE A 2 3.71 -3.35 -6.25
CA ILE A 2 2.35 -3.89 -6.42
C ILE A 2 2.00 -4.18 -7.89
N ALA A 3 2.18 -3.20 -8.78
CA ALA A 3 1.87 -3.38 -10.20
C ALA A 3 2.57 -4.61 -10.81
N GLN A 4 3.84 -4.82 -10.45
CA GLN A 4 4.62 -5.97 -10.94
C GLN A 4 4.10 -7.31 -10.39
N GLU A 5 3.62 -7.35 -9.15
CA GLU A 5 3.06 -8.57 -8.58
C GLU A 5 1.67 -8.87 -9.17
N CYS A 6 0.83 -7.85 -9.38
CA CYS A 6 -0.47 -8.00 -10.05
C CYS A 6 -0.32 -8.51 -11.49
N GLU A 7 0.68 -8.02 -12.23
CA GLU A 7 0.91 -8.42 -13.64
C GLU A 7 1.36 -9.88 -13.83
N LYS A 8 1.74 -10.57 -12.74
CA LYS A 8 2.11 -12.01 -12.76
C LYS A 8 0.92 -12.93 -12.57
N VAL A 9 -0.18 -12.42 -12.01
CA VAL A 9 -1.39 -13.20 -11.75
C VAL A 9 -2.16 -13.39 -13.07
N ASN A 10 -2.74 -14.55 -13.26
CA ASN A 10 -3.62 -14.81 -14.39
C ASN A 10 -5.03 -14.25 -14.14
N ALA A 11 -5.12 -12.93 -14.09
CA ALA A 11 -6.37 -12.20 -13.88
C ALA A 11 -6.33 -10.85 -14.60
N ASP A 12 -7.49 -10.32 -14.95
CA ASP A 12 -7.60 -8.97 -15.49
C ASP A 12 -7.41 -7.93 -14.38
N ILE A 13 -6.64 -6.88 -14.67
CA ILE A 13 -6.32 -5.82 -13.70
C ILE A 13 -7.19 -4.60 -13.97
N PHE A 14 -7.92 -4.17 -12.96
CA PHE A 14 -8.68 -2.92 -12.95
C PHE A 14 -8.00 -1.95 -11.97
N VAL A 15 -7.75 -0.72 -12.40
CA VAL A 15 -7.13 0.30 -11.56
C VAL A 15 -8.17 1.35 -11.17
N CYS A 16 -8.62 1.33 -9.91
CA CYS A 16 -9.54 2.31 -9.36
C CYS A 16 -8.76 3.47 -8.73
N TYR A 17 -9.00 4.71 -9.18
CA TYR A 17 -8.15 5.83 -8.83
C TYR A 17 -8.90 7.13 -8.53
N THR A 18 -8.28 7.96 -7.71
CA THR A 18 -8.65 9.36 -7.44
C THR A 18 -7.36 10.14 -7.12
N PRO A 19 -7.24 11.43 -7.44
CA PRO A 19 -8.14 12.26 -8.26
C PRO A 19 -8.03 11.95 -9.76
N LYS A 20 -9.00 12.39 -10.56
CA LYS A 20 -9.07 12.13 -12.02
C LYS A 20 -7.78 12.46 -12.78
N LYS A 21 -7.03 13.49 -12.38
CA LYS A 21 -5.74 13.88 -12.99
C LYS A 21 -4.62 12.84 -12.81
N GLY A 22 -4.77 11.87 -11.90
CA GLY A 22 -3.78 10.82 -11.64
C GLY A 22 -3.68 9.74 -12.72
N LYS A 23 -4.67 9.63 -13.61
CA LYS A 23 -4.77 8.56 -14.62
C LYS A 23 -3.48 8.36 -15.43
N ALA A 24 -2.97 9.43 -16.04
CA ALA A 24 -1.79 9.35 -16.91
C ALA A 24 -0.50 8.86 -16.20
N TYR A 25 -0.41 9.03 -14.88
CA TYR A 25 0.67 8.48 -14.09
C TYR A 25 0.46 6.99 -13.83
N LEU A 26 -0.75 6.59 -13.50
CA LEU A 26 -1.09 5.19 -13.21
C LEU A 26 -0.98 4.29 -14.46
N GLU A 27 -1.30 4.82 -15.65
CA GLU A 27 -1.10 4.13 -16.92
C GLU A 27 0.37 3.75 -17.18
N LYS A 28 1.31 4.50 -16.62
CA LYS A 28 2.75 4.17 -16.71
C LYS A 28 3.17 3.09 -15.73
N LEU A 29 2.47 2.97 -14.60
CA LEU A 29 2.78 2.00 -13.54
C LEU A 29 2.11 0.65 -13.78
N PHE A 30 0.83 0.64 -14.15
CA PHE A 30 0.02 -0.57 -14.35
C PHE A 30 -0.23 -0.80 -15.85
N ARG A 31 0.83 -1.05 -16.60
CA ARG A 31 0.78 -1.11 -18.07
C ARG A 31 -0.14 -2.19 -18.64
N LYS A 32 -0.39 -3.24 -17.88
CA LYS A 32 -1.28 -4.35 -18.26
C LYS A 32 -2.70 -4.21 -17.70
N ALA A 33 -3.03 -3.05 -17.10
CA ALA A 33 -4.38 -2.82 -16.65
C ALA A 33 -5.36 -2.85 -17.82
N LYS A 34 -6.43 -3.61 -17.68
CA LYS A 34 -7.51 -3.69 -18.65
C LYS A 34 -8.32 -2.41 -18.69
N GLU A 35 -8.51 -1.79 -17.52
CA GLU A 35 -9.32 -0.59 -17.38
C GLU A 35 -8.85 0.27 -16.21
N TYR A 36 -9.04 1.59 -16.36
CA TYR A 36 -8.79 2.59 -15.34
C TYR A 36 -10.10 3.27 -14.98
N ILE A 37 -10.56 3.08 -13.74
CA ILE A 37 -11.87 3.50 -13.25
C ILE A 37 -11.68 4.64 -12.26
N SER A 38 -12.33 5.78 -12.51
CA SER A 38 -12.34 6.86 -11.52
C SER A 38 -13.22 6.44 -10.35
N GLN A 39 -12.66 6.47 -9.13
CA GLN A 39 -13.43 6.18 -7.92
C GLN A 39 -14.62 7.12 -7.78
N THR A 40 -15.74 6.57 -7.34
CA THR A 40 -17.00 7.27 -7.01
C THR A 40 -17.40 6.88 -5.59
N GLY A 41 -18.21 7.71 -4.94
CA GLY A 41 -18.64 7.53 -3.55
C GLY A 41 -17.99 8.51 -2.57
N GLU A 42 -18.68 8.79 -1.48
CA GLU A 42 -18.29 9.79 -0.48
C GLU A 42 -17.21 9.26 0.47
N GLY A 43 -17.29 7.97 0.85
CA GLY A 43 -16.38 7.32 1.79
C GLY A 43 -15.55 6.21 1.17
N LEU A 44 -14.49 5.77 1.89
CA LEU A 44 -13.61 4.69 1.44
C LEU A 44 -14.39 3.38 1.22
N GLY A 45 -15.25 3.01 2.15
CA GLY A 45 -16.07 1.80 2.04
C GLY A 45 -16.96 1.77 0.81
N GLU A 46 -17.66 2.88 0.54
CA GLU A 46 -18.52 3.00 -0.64
C GLU A 46 -17.71 2.90 -1.95
N ARG A 47 -16.52 3.53 -2.00
CA ARG A 47 -15.62 3.44 -3.17
C ARG A 47 -15.13 2.02 -3.42
N MET A 48 -14.80 1.29 -2.35
CA MET A 48 -14.39 -0.11 -2.44
C MET A 48 -15.55 -1.00 -2.92
N TYR A 49 -16.74 -0.80 -2.35
CA TYR A 49 -17.93 -1.54 -2.75
C TYR A 49 -18.24 -1.34 -4.23
N GLN A 50 -18.33 -0.09 -4.68
CA GLN A 50 -18.64 0.25 -6.07
C GLN A 50 -17.59 -0.28 -7.05
N ALA A 51 -16.31 -0.32 -6.65
CA ALA A 51 -15.25 -0.89 -7.48
C ALA A 51 -15.44 -2.41 -7.69
N ILE A 52 -15.78 -3.14 -6.62
CA ILE A 52 -16.04 -4.59 -6.70
C ILE A 52 -17.32 -4.87 -7.47
N GLU A 53 -18.40 -4.17 -7.15
CA GLU A 53 -19.70 -4.30 -7.85
C GLU A 53 -19.52 -4.09 -9.36
N TYR A 54 -18.86 -3.02 -9.76
CA TYR A 54 -18.59 -2.71 -11.16
C TYR A 54 -17.87 -3.85 -11.91
N VAL A 55 -16.87 -4.47 -11.27
CA VAL A 55 -16.13 -5.58 -11.88
C VAL A 55 -17.01 -6.83 -11.98
N LEU A 56 -17.74 -7.17 -10.93
CA LEU A 56 -18.63 -8.34 -10.92
C LEU A 56 -19.79 -8.20 -11.91
N GLU A 57 -20.36 -7.00 -12.08
CA GLU A 57 -21.38 -6.70 -13.08
C GLU A 57 -20.90 -6.86 -14.53
N LYS A 58 -19.59 -6.79 -14.76
CA LYS A 58 -18.99 -7.10 -16.08
C LYS A 58 -18.94 -8.60 -16.39
N GLY A 59 -19.41 -9.45 -15.49
CA GLY A 59 -19.48 -10.90 -15.66
C GLY A 59 -18.25 -11.66 -15.20
N TYR A 60 -17.43 -11.08 -14.31
CA TYR A 60 -16.35 -11.80 -13.64
C TYR A 60 -16.90 -12.67 -12.50
N ASP A 61 -16.42 -13.90 -12.38
CA ASP A 61 -16.86 -14.86 -11.37
C ASP A 61 -16.41 -14.47 -9.95
N SER A 62 -15.33 -13.69 -9.83
CA SER A 62 -14.80 -13.20 -8.56
C SER A 62 -13.99 -11.93 -8.76
N CYS A 63 -13.90 -11.14 -7.70
CA CYS A 63 -13.08 -9.92 -7.66
C CYS A 63 -12.28 -9.90 -6.38
N VAL A 64 -11.00 -9.53 -6.50
CA VAL A 64 -10.10 -9.27 -5.37
C VAL A 64 -9.63 -7.83 -5.43
N LEU A 65 -9.99 -7.03 -4.44
CA LEU A 65 -9.57 -5.65 -4.28
C LEU A 65 -8.42 -5.59 -3.29
N ILE A 66 -7.38 -4.80 -3.60
CA ILE A 66 -6.20 -4.61 -2.77
C ILE A 66 -5.86 -3.14 -2.55
N GLY A 67 -5.25 -2.83 -1.41
CA GLY A 67 -4.50 -1.59 -1.18
C GLY A 67 -3.18 -1.58 -1.97
N THR A 68 -2.58 -0.41 -2.13
CA THR A 68 -1.32 -0.24 -2.86
C THR A 68 -0.13 0.11 -1.96
N ASP A 69 -0.35 0.18 -0.68
CA ASP A 69 0.56 0.50 0.41
C ASP A 69 1.22 -0.72 1.08
N ILE A 70 1.11 -1.89 0.45
CA ILE A 70 1.62 -3.18 0.93
C ILE A 70 2.82 -3.66 0.10
N PRO A 71 4.04 -3.15 0.34
CA PRO A 71 5.20 -3.47 -0.51
C PRO A 71 5.63 -4.94 -0.45
N GLU A 72 5.18 -5.70 0.55
CA GLU A 72 5.49 -7.12 0.73
C GLU A 72 4.49 -8.07 0.05
N LEU A 73 3.43 -7.55 -0.58
CA LEU A 73 2.46 -8.35 -1.33
C LEU A 73 3.14 -9.08 -2.48
N LYS A 74 2.79 -10.36 -2.67
CA LYS A 74 3.29 -11.20 -3.76
C LYS A 74 2.15 -11.75 -4.61
N CYS A 75 2.46 -12.07 -5.86
CA CYS A 75 1.47 -12.71 -6.74
C CYS A 75 0.89 -13.98 -6.13
N SER A 76 1.70 -14.75 -5.37
CA SER A 76 1.24 -15.94 -4.67
C SER A 76 0.15 -15.68 -3.62
N ASP A 77 0.13 -14.49 -3.02
CA ASP A 77 -0.92 -14.09 -2.07
C ASP A 77 -2.24 -13.88 -2.82
N LEU A 78 -2.17 -13.22 -3.98
CA LEU A 78 -3.32 -12.99 -4.85
C LEU A 78 -3.87 -14.30 -5.43
N GLU A 79 -3.01 -15.16 -5.93
CA GLU A 79 -3.41 -16.48 -6.40
C GLU A 79 -4.04 -17.33 -5.29
N TYR A 80 -3.51 -17.21 -4.07
CA TYR A 80 -4.07 -17.91 -2.92
C TYR A 80 -5.44 -17.33 -2.54
N ALA A 81 -5.63 -16.01 -2.63
CA ALA A 81 -6.93 -15.39 -2.40
C ALA A 81 -7.98 -15.92 -3.38
N PHE A 82 -7.66 -16.02 -4.68
CA PHE A 82 -8.57 -16.59 -5.67
C PHE A 82 -8.89 -18.05 -5.39
N ARG A 83 -7.92 -18.90 -5.01
CA ARG A 83 -8.18 -20.28 -4.61
C ARG A 83 -9.06 -20.38 -3.36
N LEU A 84 -8.90 -19.49 -2.39
CA LEU A 84 -9.77 -19.45 -1.21
C LEU A 84 -11.21 -19.08 -1.57
N LEU A 85 -11.43 -18.27 -2.60
CA LEU A 85 -12.76 -17.94 -3.09
C LEU A 85 -13.49 -19.14 -3.71
N ASP A 86 -12.81 -20.21 -4.12
CA ASP A 86 -13.46 -21.43 -4.58
C ASP A 86 -14.37 -22.02 -3.49
N VAL A 87 -13.97 -21.91 -2.22
CA VAL A 87 -14.62 -22.54 -1.06
C VAL A 87 -15.14 -21.55 -0.01
N ASN A 88 -14.88 -20.26 -0.16
CA ASN A 88 -15.36 -19.21 0.74
C ASN A 88 -16.17 -18.16 -0.02
N ASP A 89 -17.05 -17.48 0.72
CA ASP A 89 -17.85 -16.37 0.20
C ASP A 89 -17.04 -15.07 0.13
N VAL A 90 -16.24 -14.81 1.16
CA VAL A 90 -15.38 -13.63 1.30
C VAL A 90 -13.99 -14.05 1.75
N VAL A 91 -12.96 -13.36 1.23
CA VAL A 91 -11.56 -13.59 1.61
C VAL A 91 -10.95 -12.26 2.04
N PHE A 92 -10.22 -12.26 3.16
CA PHE A 92 -9.49 -11.11 3.65
C PHE A 92 -7.98 -11.34 3.67
N GLY A 93 -7.21 -10.27 3.42
CA GLY A 93 -5.79 -10.16 3.75
C GLY A 93 -5.62 -9.20 4.92
N PRO A 94 -5.43 -9.71 6.16
CA PRO A 94 -5.33 -8.88 7.35
C PRO A 94 -4.07 -7.99 7.34
N THR A 95 -4.17 -6.79 7.92
CA THR A 95 -3.01 -5.96 8.27
C THR A 95 -2.60 -6.12 9.73
N VAL A 96 -1.43 -5.60 10.08
CA VAL A 96 -0.90 -5.64 11.46
C VAL A 96 -1.70 -4.73 12.38
N ASP A 97 -2.24 -3.64 11.85
CA ASP A 97 -3.07 -2.65 12.55
C ASP A 97 -4.54 -3.05 12.71
N GLU A 98 -4.86 -4.37 12.49
CA GLU A 98 -6.22 -4.93 12.61
C GLU A 98 -7.20 -4.47 11.51
N GLY A 99 -6.68 -3.94 10.41
CA GLY A 99 -7.39 -3.69 9.17
C GLY A 99 -7.29 -4.86 8.19
N TYR A 100 -7.49 -4.56 6.92
CA TYR A 100 -7.25 -5.49 5.82
C TYR A 100 -6.74 -4.76 4.58
N TYR A 101 -5.73 -5.33 3.96
CA TYR A 101 -5.15 -4.85 2.71
C TYR A 101 -5.77 -5.48 1.46
N LEU A 102 -6.48 -6.59 1.65
CA LEU A 102 -7.11 -7.36 0.60
C LEU A 102 -8.51 -7.77 1.03
N VAL A 103 -9.47 -7.63 0.11
CA VAL A 103 -10.79 -8.22 0.22
C VAL A 103 -11.21 -8.81 -1.12
N GLY A 104 -11.64 -10.07 -1.11
CA GLY A 104 -12.14 -10.77 -2.29
C GLY A 104 -13.53 -11.33 -2.08
N MET A 105 -14.34 -11.39 -3.15
CA MET A 105 -15.70 -11.96 -3.10
C MET A 105 -16.18 -12.37 -4.50
N LYS A 106 -17.21 -13.25 -4.52
CA LYS A 106 -17.86 -13.73 -5.76
C LYS A 106 -19.14 -12.97 -6.10
N ARG A 107 -19.72 -12.29 -5.15
CA ARG A 107 -20.89 -11.42 -5.28
C ARG A 107 -20.73 -10.19 -4.40
N PRO A 108 -21.30 -9.05 -4.76
CA PRO A 108 -21.22 -7.87 -3.90
C PRO A 108 -21.84 -8.15 -2.53
N VAL A 109 -21.07 -7.88 -1.45
CA VAL A 109 -21.49 -7.98 -0.05
C VAL A 109 -21.29 -6.62 0.58
N CYS A 110 -22.36 -5.82 0.65
CA CYS A 110 -22.27 -4.43 1.11
C CYS A 110 -21.90 -4.32 2.61
N GLU A 111 -22.26 -5.33 3.41
CA GLU A 111 -22.00 -5.40 4.84
C GLU A 111 -20.49 -5.38 5.16
N VAL A 112 -19.65 -5.79 4.22
CA VAL A 112 -18.18 -5.68 4.34
C VAL A 112 -17.76 -4.22 4.51
N PHE A 113 -18.46 -3.28 3.88
CA PHE A 113 -18.02 -1.90 3.74
C PHE A 113 -18.89 -0.89 4.52
N GLU A 114 -20.12 -1.27 4.88
CA GLU A 114 -21.04 -0.39 5.57
C GLU A 114 -20.65 -0.14 7.03
N LYS A 115 -20.94 1.08 7.50
CA LYS A 115 -20.81 1.48 8.90
C LYS A 115 -19.42 1.25 9.50
N LYS A 116 -18.37 1.36 8.68
CA LYS A 116 -16.98 1.21 9.13
C LYS A 116 -16.32 2.57 9.35
N THR A 117 -15.53 2.65 10.40
CA THR A 117 -14.60 3.78 10.62
C THR A 117 -13.20 3.27 10.36
N TYR A 118 -12.73 3.49 9.15
CA TYR A 118 -11.38 3.06 8.74
C TYR A 118 -10.30 3.83 9.50
N GLY A 119 -9.16 3.17 9.79
CA GLY A 119 -8.03 3.78 10.50
C GLY A 119 -8.18 3.84 12.03
N THR A 120 -9.10 3.09 12.63
CA THR A 120 -9.35 3.10 14.09
C THR A 120 -8.89 1.84 14.82
N GLY A 121 -8.20 0.90 14.17
CA GLY A 121 -7.98 -0.45 14.69
C GLY A 121 -9.27 -1.28 14.69
N ASN A 122 -9.17 -2.59 14.76
CA ASN A 122 -10.25 -3.58 14.78
C ASN A 122 -11.29 -3.54 13.62
N VAL A 123 -10.97 -2.89 12.49
CA VAL A 123 -11.86 -2.84 11.32
C VAL A 123 -12.17 -4.24 10.79
N LEU A 124 -11.19 -5.14 10.79
CA LEU A 124 -11.36 -6.51 10.35
C LEU A 124 -12.37 -7.26 11.23
N GLU A 125 -12.24 -7.18 12.55
CA GLU A 125 -13.15 -7.86 13.50
C GLU A 125 -14.59 -7.35 13.35
N GLN A 126 -14.76 -6.02 13.31
CA GLN A 126 -16.06 -5.38 13.06
C GLN A 126 -16.68 -5.77 11.72
N THR A 127 -15.87 -6.20 10.76
CA THR A 127 -16.36 -6.65 9.46
C THR A 127 -16.71 -8.12 9.48
N VAL A 128 -15.88 -8.94 10.08
CA VAL A 128 -16.00 -10.41 10.08
C VAL A 128 -17.21 -10.86 10.90
N GLN A 129 -17.45 -10.27 12.06
CA GLN A 129 -18.53 -10.71 12.96
C GLN A 129 -19.91 -10.68 12.28
N PRO A 130 -20.38 -9.57 11.68
CA PRO A 130 -21.67 -9.55 10.98
C PRO A 130 -21.77 -10.54 9.82
N LEU A 131 -20.68 -10.78 9.09
CA LEU A 131 -20.65 -11.72 7.98
C LEU A 131 -20.83 -13.17 8.47
N GLN A 132 -20.22 -13.51 9.61
CA GLN A 132 -20.38 -14.82 10.24
C GLN A 132 -21.82 -15.02 10.76
N GLU A 133 -22.43 -13.99 11.33
CA GLU A 133 -23.84 -14.01 11.75
C GLU A 133 -24.79 -14.22 10.57
N MET A 134 -24.42 -13.76 9.38
CA MET A 134 -25.13 -14.01 8.12
C MET A 134 -24.86 -15.43 7.56
N GLY A 135 -24.02 -16.22 8.19
CA GLY A 135 -23.65 -17.56 7.74
C GLY A 135 -22.67 -17.59 6.56
N LEU A 136 -21.98 -16.47 6.26
CA LEU A 136 -20.98 -16.43 5.20
C LEU A 136 -19.67 -17.07 5.64
N THR A 137 -19.06 -17.82 4.73
CA THR A 137 -17.76 -18.45 4.95
C THR A 137 -16.63 -17.47 4.62
N ILE A 138 -15.61 -17.41 5.50
CA ILE A 138 -14.53 -16.43 5.41
C ILE A 138 -13.19 -17.13 5.34
N GLY A 139 -12.41 -16.81 4.31
CA GLY A 139 -11.03 -17.23 4.15
C GLY A 139 -10.03 -16.10 4.46
N TYR A 140 -8.81 -16.49 4.82
CA TYR A 140 -7.75 -15.53 5.10
C TYR A 140 -6.47 -15.87 4.34
N VAL A 141 -5.89 -14.88 3.68
CA VAL A 141 -4.50 -14.94 3.25
C VAL A 141 -3.59 -14.46 4.37
N ARG A 142 -2.28 -14.53 4.17
CA ARG A 142 -1.33 -14.14 5.21
C ARG A 142 -1.48 -12.67 5.63
N ARG A 143 -1.16 -12.40 6.89
CA ARG A 143 -1.12 -11.05 7.44
C ARG A 143 0.12 -10.31 6.91
N LEU A 144 -0.06 -9.06 6.50
CA LEU A 144 1.02 -8.15 6.05
C LEU A 144 0.98 -6.84 6.82
N GLN A 145 2.02 -6.05 6.68
CA GLN A 145 2.09 -4.70 7.21
C GLN A 145 1.97 -3.69 6.07
N ASP A 146 1.06 -2.77 6.21
CA ASP A 146 0.93 -1.55 5.41
C ASP A 146 2.02 -0.53 5.78
N MET A 147 2.13 0.51 4.98
CA MET A 147 3.15 1.55 5.16
C MET A 147 2.48 2.93 5.21
N ASP A 148 1.92 3.25 6.36
CA ASP A 148 1.17 4.49 6.58
C ASP A 148 2.02 5.59 7.20
N ASP A 149 2.96 5.23 8.08
CA ASP A 149 3.73 6.19 8.85
C ASP A 149 5.25 5.88 8.91
N ARG A 150 5.96 6.65 9.75
CA ARG A 150 7.41 6.51 9.95
C ARG A 150 7.81 5.23 10.68
N ASP A 151 6.94 4.75 11.57
CA ASP A 151 7.21 3.56 12.35
C ASP A 151 7.12 2.32 11.46
N ASP A 152 6.18 2.30 10.51
CA ASP A 152 6.08 1.27 9.47
C ASP A 152 7.31 1.24 8.57
N ILE A 153 7.80 2.41 8.15
CA ILE A 153 9.06 2.51 7.40
C ILE A 153 10.23 1.96 8.23
N THR A 154 10.28 2.24 9.51
CA THR A 154 11.32 1.76 10.42
C THR A 154 11.23 0.24 10.59
N ALA A 155 10.02 -0.29 10.76
CA ALA A 155 9.76 -1.72 10.83
C ALA A 155 10.15 -2.42 9.51
N TYR A 156 9.79 -1.86 8.36
CA TYR A 156 10.19 -2.39 7.05
C TYR A 156 11.71 -2.40 6.88
N ARG A 157 12.41 -1.32 7.24
CA ARG A 157 13.89 -1.27 7.23
C ARG A 157 14.53 -2.33 8.13
N SER A 158 13.91 -2.60 9.29
CA SER A 158 14.36 -3.67 10.18
C SER A 158 14.22 -5.05 9.52
N ARG A 159 13.08 -5.33 8.89
CA ARG A 159 12.88 -6.58 8.14
C ARG A 159 13.84 -6.74 6.96
N MET A 160 14.18 -5.65 6.26
CA MET A 160 15.18 -5.68 5.19
C MET A 160 16.57 -6.18 5.63
N ARG A 161 16.91 -6.07 6.91
CA ARG A 161 18.21 -6.55 7.45
C ARG A 161 18.27 -8.07 7.46
N THR A 162 17.16 -8.74 7.71
CA THR A 162 17.06 -10.20 7.80
C THR A 162 16.52 -10.82 6.51
N GLN A 163 15.68 -10.12 5.78
CA GLN A 163 15.04 -10.56 4.54
C GLN A 163 15.63 -9.83 3.34
N LYS A 164 16.75 -10.33 2.82
CA LYS A 164 17.48 -9.69 1.70
C LYS A 164 16.63 -9.48 0.44
N LEU A 165 15.60 -10.29 0.23
CA LEU A 165 14.68 -10.14 -0.90
C LEU A 165 13.96 -8.79 -0.89
N LEU A 166 13.67 -8.22 0.29
CA LEU A 166 13.05 -6.90 0.42
C LEU A 166 13.95 -5.77 -0.07
N GLN A 167 15.28 -5.97 -0.03
CA GLN A 167 16.24 -4.98 -0.54
C GLN A 167 16.17 -4.85 -2.07
N ASN A 168 15.71 -5.89 -2.76
CA ASN A 168 15.61 -5.94 -4.21
C ASN A 168 14.26 -5.42 -4.75
N THR A 169 13.36 -5.01 -3.87
CA THR A 169 12.10 -4.36 -4.26
C THR A 169 12.33 -2.89 -4.62
N HIS A 170 11.40 -2.27 -5.34
CA HIS A 170 11.47 -0.82 -5.60
C HIS A 170 11.45 -0.02 -4.30
N THR A 171 10.60 -0.40 -3.35
CA THR A 171 10.55 0.19 -2.01
C THR A 171 11.88 0.03 -1.29
N GLY A 172 12.46 -1.17 -1.31
CA GLY A 172 13.77 -1.43 -0.72
C GLY A 172 14.88 -0.58 -1.33
N HIS A 173 14.96 -0.52 -2.64
CA HIS A 173 15.92 0.34 -3.34
C HIS A 173 15.72 1.82 -2.99
N TYR A 174 14.48 2.29 -2.90
CA TYR A 174 14.18 3.67 -2.50
C TYR A 174 14.67 3.96 -1.08
N LEU A 175 14.41 3.07 -0.14
CA LEU A 175 14.78 3.22 1.27
C LEU A 175 16.29 3.06 1.52
N LEU A 176 17.01 2.35 0.63
CA LEU A 176 18.47 2.19 0.68
C LEU A 176 19.22 3.35 0.02
N LYS A 177 18.56 4.17 -0.79
CA LYS A 177 19.19 5.36 -1.36
C LYS A 177 19.68 6.26 -0.24
N LYS A 178 20.99 6.55 -0.24
CA LYS A 178 21.54 7.56 0.65
C LYS A 178 20.88 8.90 0.32
N GLN A 179 20.15 9.46 1.26
CA GLN A 179 19.63 10.81 1.12
C GLN A 179 20.84 11.75 1.01
N LYS A 180 20.88 12.55 -0.04
CA LYS A 180 21.80 13.70 -0.09
C LYS A 180 21.17 14.76 0.81
N ILE A 181 21.89 15.14 1.84
CA ILE A 181 21.50 16.23 2.73
C ILE A 181 22.30 17.43 2.30
N SER A 182 21.62 18.53 1.94
CA SER A 182 22.26 19.82 1.73
C SER A 182 21.99 20.70 2.96
N ILE A 183 23.06 21.23 3.53
CA ILE A 183 22.99 22.18 4.64
C ILE A 183 23.27 23.55 4.06
N ILE A 184 22.30 24.45 4.14
CA ILE A 184 22.44 25.85 3.73
C ILE A 184 22.81 26.64 4.98
N VAL A 185 23.96 27.28 4.95
CA VAL A 185 24.48 28.11 6.04
C VAL A 185 24.48 29.57 5.56
N PRO A 186 23.56 30.41 6.06
CA PRO A 186 23.62 31.84 5.76
C PRO A 186 24.80 32.47 6.49
N ILE A 187 25.64 33.19 5.77
CA ILE A 187 26.81 33.88 6.32
C ILE A 187 26.62 35.39 6.08
N TYR A 188 26.56 36.11 7.18
CA TYR A 188 26.50 37.56 7.13
C TYR A 188 27.34 38.15 8.29
N ASN A 189 28.45 38.84 7.98
CA ASN A 189 29.38 39.40 8.97
C ASN A 189 30.01 38.41 9.96
N GLU A 190 30.30 37.18 9.54
CA GLU A 190 30.77 36.09 10.40
C GLU A 190 32.28 35.82 10.30
N GLU A 191 33.07 36.85 10.00
CA GLU A 191 34.53 36.72 9.78
C GLU A 191 35.27 36.04 10.94
N THR A 192 34.78 36.17 12.18
CA THR A 192 35.42 35.62 13.38
C THR A 192 34.91 34.24 13.79
N THR A 193 33.76 33.82 13.27
CA THR A 193 33.08 32.58 13.72
C THR A 193 32.99 31.52 12.64
N ILE A 194 33.15 31.90 11.37
CA ILE A 194 32.96 31.00 10.24
C ILE A 194 33.92 29.80 10.25
N GLU A 195 35.18 29.99 10.65
CA GLU A 195 36.17 28.92 10.70
C GLU A 195 35.76 27.82 11.68
N LYS A 196 35.31 28.21 12.88
CA LYS A 196 34.84 27.26 13.91
C LYS A 196 33.57 26.53 13.46
N LEU A 197 32.68 27.22 12.74
CA LEU A 197 31.46 26.61 12.20
C LEU A 197 31.81 25.57 11.13
N LEU A 198 32.72 25.88 10.23
CA LEU A 198 33.18 24.95 9.19
C LEU A 198 33.85 23.72 9.80
N GLU A 199 34.74 23.89 10.81
CA GLU A 199 35.34 22.77 11.52
C GLU A 199 34.28 21.85 12.17
N GLN A 200 33.21 22.40 12.72
CA GLN A 200 32.11 21.62 13.30
C GLN A 200 31.32 20.88 12.21
N LEU A 201 31.10 21.52 11.07
CA LEU A 201 30.38 20.91 9.93
C LEU A 201 31.19 19.81 9.25
N GLU A 202 32.51 19.96 9.14
CA GLU A 202 33.43 18.92 8.62
C GLU A 202 33.42 17.65 9.48
N ASN A 203 33.18 17.78 10.77
CA ASN A 203 33.05 16.64 11.70
C ASN A 203 31.70 15.91 11.58
N LEU A 204 30.74 16.39 10.78
CA LEU A 204 29.50 15.66 10.53
C LEU A 204 29.80 14.38 9.74
N GLN A 205 29.67 13.24 10.40
CA GLN A 205 29.78 11.93 9.76
C GLN A 205 28.59 11.70 8.83
N GLY A 206 28.73 12.10 7.57
CA GLY A 206 27.71 11.90 6.55
C GLY A 206 28.12 12.52 5.23
N LYS A 207 27.53 12.06 4.14
CA LYS A 207 27.65 12.72 2.85
C LYS A 207 26.61 13.83 2.78
N CYS A 208 26.95 15.01 3.26
CA CYS A 208 26.14 16.21 3.07
C CYS A 208 26.88 17.19 2.13
N GLU A 209 26.12 17.97 1.39
CA GLU A 209 26.58 19.12 0.66
C GLU A 209 26.40 20.34 1.56
N ILE A 210 27.44 21.17 1.68
CA ILE A 210 27.38 22.41 2.46
C ILE A 210 27.35 23.55 1.46
N ILE A 211 26.31 24.38 1.50
CA ILE A 211 26.14 25.56 0.67
C ILE A 211 26.26 26.79 1.57
N LEU A 212 27.29 27.59 1.34
CA LEU A 212 27.47 28.87 2.01
C LEU A 212 26.80 29.96 1.19
N VAL A 213 25.94 30.75 1.80
CA VAL A 213 25.14 31.81 1.15
C VAL A 213 25.36 33.15 1.85
#